data_97b16db979a23d707b84c8970b5b78e1
#
_entry.id   97b16db979a23d707b84c8970b5b78e1
#
_cell.length_a   1.000
_cell.length_b   1.000
_cell.length_c   1.000
_cell.angle_alpha   90.00
_cell.angle_beta   90.00
_cell.angle_gamma   90.00
#
_symmetry.space_group_name_H-M   'P 1'
#
loop_
_entity.id
_entity.type
_entity.pdbx_description
1 polymer ?
#
loop_
_entity_poly.entity_id
_entity_poly.type
_entity_poly.pdbx_seq_one_letter_code
_entity_poly.pdbx_strand_id
1 'polypeptide(L)'
;MYQIIKREQFGPVTFLWEVVAPEVAKACHPGHFVMVRTDETGERIPLTVADFDRAKGTVTVVIQAVGKTTHQMMGLAEGTSVLDFIGPLGVASHLEKREKVVLVGGGLGVAPVFPQLRLHKELGSYTISIIGFRSKDLMFWDDKFAMYSDEFRVATDDGSFGTKGFVTVVLDQVLKEHKGIGEVIAIGPLPMMKACAELTRSYGIRTMVSLNSIMVDGTGMCGSCRVTVGSKMKFACVDGPDFDGHLVNFDELMLRQKRFECEEKECLQRFEAERKRLAELGEGGANPAVPVGRKRPGIEDLAALPEVIPPPATRVVKNMRTIAPKRTPMPEQDPQVRSRNFEEVAQGYTMDMALAEADRCLQCKKPRCVPGCPVGIDIPGFISALGRKDLKDSYRILKSANTLPAVCGRVCPQEVQCEATCIVGNKLEPVAIGRLERFVADFAVGRGWDKAPEGKPTGKKAAVVGSGPASLACAGDLIKAGVDVTVYEALHVAGGVLKYGIPEFRLPNDTIDIEIEALAKLGVKFELDCIIGKLFTIPQLMSEMGYDTVFVATGAGSPKFMGIPGEAYNGVVSANE
;
A
#
# COMPACT_ATOMS: atom_id res chain seq x y z
N MET A 1 -9.04 12.67 -5.95
CA MET A 1 -10.36 12.13 -5.54
C MET A 1 -11.06 11.60 -6.77
N TYR A 2 -11.68 10.44 -6.69
CA TYR A 2 -12.28 9.71 -7.83
C TYR A 2 -13.81 9.80 -7.73
N GLN A 3 -14.43 10.53 -8.66
CA GLN A 3 -15.85 10.81 -8.61
C GLN A 3 -16.70 9.67 -9.19
N ILE A 4 -17.76 9.29 -8.48
CA ILE A 4 -18.80 8.37 -8.95
C ILE A 4 -19.75 9.16 -9.83
N ILE A 5 -19.75 8.94 -11.14
CA ILE A 5 -20.61 9.67 -12.09
C ILE A 5 -21.87 8.90 -12.46
N LYS A 6 -21.93 7.63 -12.17
CA LYS A 6 -23.13 6.79 -12.32
C LYS A 6 -23.22 5.79 -11.20
N ARG A 7 -24.41 5.63 -10.64
CA ARG A 7 -24.76 4.57 -9.70
C ARG A 7 -26.04 3.88 -10.18
N GLU A 8 -26.02 2.58 -10.32
CA GLU A 8 -27.16 1.78 -10.75
C GLU A 8 -27.39 0.63 -9.79
N GLN A 9 -28.63 0.42 -9.39
CA GLN A 9 -29.00 -0.65 -8.45
C GLN A 9 -29.56 -1.83 -9.23
N PHE A 10 -29.00 -3.03 -9.05
CA PHE A 10 -29.46 -4.26 -9.72
C PHE A 10 -30.33 -5.16 -8.85
N GLY A 11 -30.27 -4.99 -7.55
CA GLY A 11 -31.02 -5.78 -6.58
C GLY A 11 -30.85 -5.20 -5.17
N PRO A 12 -31.33 -5.87 -4.13
CA PRO A 12 -31.33 -5.30 -2.78
C PRO A 12 -29.92 -5.00 -2.24
N VAL A 13 -28.90 -5.73 -2.70
CA VAL A 13 -27.52 -5.61 -2.23
C VAL A 13 -26.48 -5.49 -3.35
N THR A 14 -26.88 -5.49 -4.62
CA THR A 14 -25.96 -5.43 -5.77
C THR A 14 -26.15 -4.13 -6.51
N PHE A 15 -25.05 -3.41 -6.74
CA PHE A 15 -25.05 -2.11 -7.40
C PHE A 15 -23.79 -1.89 -8.24
N LEU A 16 -23.88 -0.96 -9.17
CA LEU A 16 -22.80 -0.55 -10.05
C LEU A 16 -22.35 0.87 -9.70
N TRP A 17 -21.05 1.11 -9.83
CA TRP A 17 -20.47 2.44 -9.95
C TRP A 17 -19.72 2.57 -11.26
N GLU A 18 -19.89 3.72 -11.93
CA GLU A 18 -18.97 4.22 -12.96
C GLU A 18 -18.17 5.37 -12.35
N VAL A 19 -16.84 5.22 -12.31
CA VAL A 19 -15.93 6.12 -11.60
C VAL A 19 -15.00 6.81 -12.58
N VAL A 20 -14.81 8.12 -12.45
CA VAL A 20 -13.85 8.88 -13.25
C VAL A 20 -12.43 8.57 -12.78
N ALA A 21 -11.68 7.86 -13.60
CA ALA A 21 -10.29 7.46 -13.36
C ALA A 21 -9.55 7.33 -14.70
N PRO A 22 -9.21 8.45 -15.39
CA PRO A 22 -8.75 8.44 -16.77
C PRO A 22 -7.50 7.61 -17.00
N GLU A 23 -6.49 7.74 -16.13
CA GLU A 23 -5.23 6.99 -16.28
C GLU A 23 -5.44 5.49 -16.02
N VAL A 24 -6.29 5.14 -15.05
CA VAL A 24 -6.65 3.75 -14.79
C VAL A 24 -7.42 3.17 -15.98
N ALA A 25 -8.41 3.89 -16.51
CA ALA A 25 -9.19 3.46 -17.67
C ALA A 25 -8.31 3.23 -18.90
N LYS A 26 -7.33 4.12 -19.14
CA LYS A 26 -6.36 4.00 -20.25
C LYS A 26 -5.50 2.76 -20.13
N ALA A 27 -5.06 2.41 -18.92
CA ALA A 27 -4.20 1.28 -18.62
C ALA A 27 -4.95 -0.05 -18.40
N CYS A 28 -6.28 -0.02 -18.22
CA CYS A 28 -7.09 -1.21 -17.95
C CYS A 28 -7.16 -2.20 -19.13
N HIS A 29 -7.15 -3.48 -18.74
CA HIS A 29 -7.44 -4.64 -19.60
C HIS A 29 -8.36 -5.60 -18.83
N PRO A 30 -9.04 -6.55 -19.55
CA PRO A 30 -9.79 -7.62 -18.89
C PRO A 30 -8.94 -8.37 -17.86
N GLY A 31 -9.54 -8.80 -16.73
CA GLY A 31 -8.85 -9.49 -15.63
C GLY A 31 -8.22 -8.58 -14.59
N HIS A 32 -8.06 -7.30 -14.86
CA HIS A 32 -7.60 -6.34 -13.87
C HIS A 32 -8.64 -6.06 -12.78
N PHE A 33 -8.16 -5.63 -11.62
CA PHE A 33 -8.97 -5.14 -10.51
C PHE A 33 -8.43 -3.80 -9.99
N VAL A 34 -9.16 -3.17 -9.11
CA VAL A 34 -8.76 -1.94 -8.40
C VAL A 34 -8.91 -2.13 -6.90
N MET A 35 -8.09 -1.45 -6.11
CA MET A 35 -8.31 -1.31 -4.66
C MET A 35 -9.02 0.01 -4.41
N VAL A 36 -10.13 -0.04 -3.70
CA VAL A 36 -10.96 1.15 -3.41
C VAL A 36 -11.02 1.38 -1.91
N ARG A 37 -10.86 2.64 -1.51
CA ARG A 37 -11.08 3.13 -0.14
C ARG A 37 -11.98 4.36 -0.17
N THR A 38 -13.03 4.36 0.63
CA THR A 38 -14.05 5.42 0.59
C THR A 38 -13.63 6.68 1.33
N ASP A 39 -12.99 6.53 2.48
CA ASP A 39 -12.58 7.60 3.39
C ASP A 39 -11.30 7.21 4.18
N GLU A 40 -10.80 8.10 5.01
CA GLU A 40 -9.55 7.90 5.76
C GLU A 40 -9.61 6.73 6.77
N THR A 41 -10.80 6.38 7.23
CA THR A 41 -11.04 5.27 8.17
C THR A 41 -11.51 4.00 7.47
N GLY A 42 -11.75 4.08 6.16
CA GLY A 42 -12.26 3.00 5.32
C GLY A 42 -11.22 1.92 5.06
N GLU A 43 -11.68 0.68 4.98
CA GLU A 43 -10.85 -0.43 4.53
C GLU A 43 -10.59 -0.34 3.02
N ARG A 44 -9.46 -0.85 2.59
CA ARG A 44 -9.13 -1.04 1.18
C ARG A 44 -9.68 -2.36 0.71
N ILE A 45 -10.58 -2.34 -0.26
CA ILE A 45 -11.20 -3.55 -0.81
C ILE A 45 -10.90 -3.73 -2.29
N PRO A 46 -10.62 -4.97 -2.74
CA PRO A 46 -10.42 -5.27 -4.15
C PRO A 46 -11.77 -5.35 -4.87
N LEU A 47 -11.88 -4.66 -6.00
CA LEU A 47 -13.03 -4.71 -6.88
C LEU A 47 -12.56 -5.01 -8.30
N THR A 48 -13.05 -6.09 -8.90
CA THR A 48 -12.70 -6.44 -10.27
C THR A 48 -13.30 -5.42 -11.24
N VAL A 49 -12.51 -5.01 -12.23
CA VAL A 49 -12.97 -4.12 -13.30
C VAL A 49 -14.01 -4.87 -14.15
N ALA A 50 -15.25 -4.39 -14.10
CA ALA A 50 -16.39 -4.95 -14.81
C ALA A 50 -16.54 -4.38 -16.23
N ASP A 51 -16.11 -3.15 -16.43
CA ASP A 51 -16.02 -2.48 -17.75
C ASP A 51 -15.11 -1.25 -17.64
N PHE A 52 -14.69 -0.71 -18.78
CA PHE A 52 -13.93 0.54 -18.85
C PHE A 52 -14.13 1.24 -20.18
N ASP A 53 -14.14 2.57 -20.17
CA ASP A 53 -14.23 3.41 -21.35
C ASP A 53 -13.02 4.35 -21.38
N ARG A 54 -12.08 4.08 -22.31
CA ARG A 54 -10.85 4.88 -22.45
C ARG A 54 -11.11 6.29 -22.97
N ALA A 55 -12.17 6.47 -23.76
CA ALA A 55 -12.51 7.78 -24.33
C ALA A 55 -13.16 8.70 -23.28
N LYS A 56 -14.02 8.14 -22.42
CA LYS A 56 -14.63 8.86 -21.30
C LYS A 56 -13.69 8.95 -20.10
N GLY A 57 -12.67 8.12 -20.00
CA GLY A 57 -11.80 8.02 -18.84
C GLY A 57 -12.50 7.44 -17.62
N THR A 58 -13.37 6.44 -17.81
CA THR A 58 -14.17 5.85 -16.73
C THR A 58 -13.90 4.36 -16.56
N VAL A 59 -14.03 3.90 -15.31
CA VAL A 59 -13.95 2.49 -14.91
C VAL A 59 -15.24 2.11 -14.22
N THR A 60 -15.80 0.97 -14.61
CA THR A 60 -17.03 0.42 -14.02
C THR A 60 -16.68 -0.73 -13.08
N VAL A 61 -17.24 -0.71 -11.87
CA VAL A 61 -17.18 -1.79 -10.90
C VAL A 61 -18.60 -2.17 -10.48
N VAL A 62 -18.82 -3.48 -10.27
CA VAL A 62 -20.10 -3.99 -9.71
C VAL A 62 -19.81 -4.55 -8.34
N ILE A 63 -20.58 -4.12 -7.35
CA ILE A 63 -20.33 -4.32 -5.92
C ILE A 63 -21.52 -5.03 -5.30
N GLN A 64 -21.26 -6.00 -4.43
CA GLN A 64 -22.27 -6.61 -3.58
C GLN A 64 -22.02 -6.21 -2.12
N ALA A 65 -23.03 -5.65 -1.48
CA ALA A 65 -22.97 -5.28 -0.07
C ALA A 65 -23.09 -6.53 0.80
N VAL A 66 -21.96 -7.00 1.33
CA VAL A 66 -21.84 -8.21 2.15
C VAL A 66 -21.22 -7.95 3.53
N GLY A 67 -20.38 -6.93 3.65
CA GLY A 67 -19.70 -6.51 4.87
C GLY A 67 -19.91 -5.03 5.16
N LYS A 68 -19.40 -4.54 6.30
CA LYS A 68 -19.51 -3.12 6.72
C LYS A 68 -19.15 -2.16 5.59
N THR A 69 -17.95 -2.28 5.02
CA THR A 69 -17.43 -1.35 4.01
C THR A 69 -18.29 -1.33 2.75
N THR A 70 -18.73 -2.48 2.24
CA THR A 70 -19.58 -2.55 1.06
C THR A 70 -21.01 -2.03 1.32
N HIS A 71 -21.52 -2.12 2.55
CA HIS A 71 -22.76 -1.45 2.95
C HIS A 71 -22.60 0.07 3.05
N GLN A 72 -21.44 0.56 3.51
CA GLN A 72 -21.13 2.01 3.46
C GLN A 72 -21.08 2.50 2.02
N MET A 73 -20.39 1.77 1.14
CA MET A 73 -20.32 2.06 -0.29
C MET A 73 -21.70 2.11 -0.95
N MET A 74 -22.59 1.19 -0.60
CA MET A 74 -23.97 1.17 -1.11
C MET A 74 -24.75 2.47 -0.78
N GLY A 75 -24.39 3.16 0.30
CA GLY A 75 -24.98 4.42 0.72
C GLY A 75 -24.45 5.65 -0.02
N LEU A 76 -23.37 5.55 -0.78
CA LEU A 76 -22.80 6.69 -1.52
C LEU A 76 -23.61 6.96 -2.80
N ALA A 77 -23.90 8.24 -3.04
CA ALA A 77 -24.68 8.71 -4.19
C ALA A 77 -23.79 9.09 -5.38
N GLU A 78 -24.39 9.26 -6.54
CA GLU A 78 -23.76 9.92 -7.68
C GLU A 78 -23.27 11.33 -7.30
N GLY A 79 -22.13 11.73 -7.84
CA GLY A 79 -21.45 12.97 -7.50
C GLY A 79 -20.51 12.87 -6.29
N THR A 80 -20.64 11.84 -5.46
CA THR A 80 -19.70 11.58 -4.35
C THR A 80 -18.35 11.11 -4.90
N SER A 81 -17.27 11.45 -4.19
CA SER A 81 -15.92 10.96 -4.52
C SER A 81 -15.45 9.95 -3.49
N VAL A 82 -14.76 8.91 -3.95
CA VAL A 82 -13.98 8.00 -3.09
C VAL A 82 -12.56 8.53 -2.94
N LEU A 83 -11.91 8.17 -1.83
CA LEU A 83 -10.59 8.68 -1.50
C LEU A 83 -9.52 8.06 -2.38
N ASP A 84 -9.46 6.71 -2.44
CA ASP A 84 -8.50 5.97 -3.25
C ASP A 84 -9.21 5.07 -4.26
N PHE A 85 -8.64 4.99 -5.47
CA PHE A 85 -9.06 4.11 -6.55
C PHE A 85 -7.81 3.64 -7.30
N ILE A 86 -7.10 2.68 -6.70
CA ILE A 86 -5.75 2.29 -7.09
C ILE A 86 -5.82 1.17 -8.13
N GLY A 87 -5.19 1.38 -9.26
CA GLY A 87 -5.16 0.39 -10.33
C GLY A 87 -4.51 0.90 -11.62
N PRO A 88 -4.53 0.06 -12.66
CA PRO A 88 -4.99 -1.32 -12.66
C PRO A 88 -4.05 -2.25 -11.90
N LEU A 89 -4.60 -3.21 -11.17
CA LEU A 89 -3.87 -4.22 -10.41
C LEU A 89 -4.08 -5.62 -11.00
N GLY A 90 -3.27 -6.58 -10.58
CA GLY A 90 -3.27 -7.93 -11.14
C GLY A 90 -2.53 -8.03 -12.46
N VAL A 91 -2.70 -9.15 -13.12
CA VAL A 91 -2.20 -9.43 -14.47
C VAL A 91 -3.39 -9.45 -15.42
N ALA A 92 -3.29 -8.76 -16.55
CA ALA A 92 -4.32 -8.81 -17.59
C ALA A 92 -4.56 -10.27 -18.02
N SER A 93 -5.81 -10.63 -18.25
CA SER A 93 -6.17 -11.95 -18.80
C SER A 93 -5.46 -12.17 -20.13
N HIS A 94 -4.76 -13.28 -20.26
CA HIS A 94 -4.08 -13.64 -21.48
C HIS A 94 -5.10 -14.24 -22.46
N LEU A 95 -5.77 -13.38 -23.22
CA LEU A 95 -6.83 -13.75 -24.14
C LEU A 95 -6.28 -13.80 -25.57
N GLU A 96 -6.51 -14.93 -26.24
CA GLU A 96 -6.14 -15.17 -27.63
C GLU A 96 -7.37 -15.62 -28.42
N LYS A 97 -7.36 -15.40 -29.73
CA LYS A 97 -8.40 -15.95 -30.60
C LYS A 97 -8.48 -17.47 -30.44
N ARG A 98 -9.67 -17.96 -30.13
CA ARG A 98 -10.02 -19.39 -30.11
C ARG A 98 -11.06 -19.67 -31.17
N GLU A 99 -11.18 -20.93 -31.62
CA GLU A 99 -12.29 -21.34 -32.48
C GLU A 99 -13.62 -21.11 -31.77
N LYS A 100 -13.72 -21.65 -30.52
CA LYS A 100 -14.86 -21.45 -29.63
C LYS A 100 -14.36 -21.21 -28.21
N VAL A 101 -15.01 -20.32 -27.46
CA VAL A 101 -14.77 -20.06 -26.05
C VAL A 101 -16.10 -20.08 -25.29
N VAL A 102 -16.08 -20.70 -24.12
CA VAL A 102 -17.24 -20.71 -23.21
C VAL A 102 -16.91 -19.82 -22.01
N LEU A 103 -17.76 -18.83 -21.75
CA LEU A 103 -17.62 -17.90 -20.63
C LEU A 103 -18.75 -18.16 -19.64
N VAL A 104 -18.39 -18.50 -18.41
CA VAL A 104 -19.32 -18.87 -17.34
C VAL A 104 -19.24 -17.84 -16.23
N GLY A 105 -20.30 -17.06 -16.01
CA GLY A 105 -20.43 -16.10 -14.92
C GLY A 105 -21.45 -16.55 -13.88
N GLY A 106 -21.09 -16.55 -12.59
CA GLY A 106 -22.02 -16.88 -11.51
C GLY A 106 -22.21 -15.75 -10.51
N GLY A 107 -23.46 -15.33 -10.30
CA GLY A 107 -23.79 -14.22 -9.39
C GLY A 107 -23.01 -12.94 -9.75
N LEU A 108 -22.27 -12.37 -8.79
CA LEU A 108 -21.45 -11.19 -9.03
C LEU A 108 -20.37 -11.42 -10.10
N GLY A 109 -19.91 -12.67 -10.27
CA GLY A 109 -18.91 -13.04 -11.27
C GLY A 109 -19.33 -12.80 -12.74
N VAL A 110 -20.60 -12.53 -13.00
CA VAL A 110 -21.09 -12.09 -14.31
C VAL A 110 -20.40 -10.77 -14.73
N ALA A 111 -20.21 -9.84 -13.80
CA ALA A 111 -19.59 -8.56 -14.10
C ALA A 111 -18.14 -8.68 -14.61
N PRO A 112 -17.21 -9.37 -13.94
CA PRO A 112 -15.82 -9.53 -14.41
C PRO A 112 -15.66 -10.42 -15.66
N VAL A 113 -16.64 -11.26 -15.99
CA VAL A 113 -16.63 -12.04 -17.24
C VAL A 113 -16.88 -11.16 -18.46
N PHE A 114 -17.65 -10.09 -18.32
CA PHE A 114 -18.09 -9.27 -19.45
C PHE A 114 -16.94 -8.65 -20.26
N PRO A 115 -15.91 -8.02 -19.70
CA PRO A 115 -14.80 -7.49 -20.50
C PRO A 115 -14.01 -8.59 -21.24
N GLN A 116 -13.95 -9.81 -20.69
CA GLN A 116 -13.33 -10.95 -21.37
C GLN A 116 -14.18 -11.41 -22.54
N LEU A 117 -15.52 -11.47 -22.39
CA LEU A 117 -16.46 -11.77 -23.47
C LEU A 117 -16.31 -10.77 -24.63
N ARG A 118 -16.33 -9.47 -24.31
CA ARG A 118 -16.18 -8.40 -25.30
C ARG A 118 -14.89 -8.55 -26.10
N LEU A 119 -13.76 -8.80 -25.42
CA LEU A 119 -12.48 -8.96 -26.11
C LEU A 119 -12.43 -10.23 -26.96
N HIS A 120 -12.98 -11.36 -26.54
CA HIS A 120 -13.06 -12.57 -27.37
C HIS A 120 -13.90 -12.35 -28.63
N LYS A 121 -15.01 -11.59 -28.51
CA LYS A 121 -15.81 -11.19 -29.67
C LYS A 121 -15.02 -10.30 -30.63
N GLU A 122 -14.28 -9.33 -30.12
CA GLU A 122 -13.41 -8.46 -30.91
C GLU A 122 -12.29 -9.25 -31.63
N LEU A 123 -11.73 -10.28 -30.98
CA LEU A 123 -10.73 -11.19 -31.58
C LEU A 123 -11.32 -12.13 -32.63
N GLY A 124 -12.65 -12.18 -32.75
CA GLY A 124 -13.36 -13.05 -33.71
C GLY A 124 -13.41 -14.53 -33.29
N SER A 125 -13.44 -14.80 -31.98
CA SER A 125 -13.78 -16.11 -31.43
C SER A 125 -15.30 -16.32 -31.47
N TYR A 126 -15.77 -17.56 -31.67
CA TYR A 126 -17.17 -17.90 -31.45
C TYR A 126 -17.42 -17.99 -29.94
N THR A 127 -18.29 -17.14 -29.46
CA THR A 127 -18.49 -16.93 -27.99
C THR A 127 -19.79 -17.57 -27.51
N ILE A 128 -19.69 -18.45 -26.51
CA ILE A 128 -20.82 -19.07 -25.83
C ILE A 128 -20.81 -18.55 -24.39
N SER A 129 -21.85 -17.84 -23.97
CA SER A 129 -21.94 -17.30 -22.61
C SER A 129 -23.00 -18.03 -21.80
N ILE A 130 -22.64 -18.37 -20.58
CA ILE A 130 -23.52 -18.97 -19.56
C ILE A 130 -23.50 -18.06 -18.34
N ILE A 131 -24.63 -17.46 -17.98
CA ILE A 131 -24.76 -16.72 -16.73
C ILE A 131 -25.68 -17.45 -15.77
N GLY A 132 -25.33 -17.44 -14.48
CA GLY A 132 -26.09 -18.12 -13.44
C GLY A 132 -26.39 -17.24 -12.24
N PHE A 133 -27.62 -17.35 -11.75
CA PHE A 133 -28.10 -16.63 -10.57
C PHE A 133 -28.94 -17.56 -9.70
N ARG A 134 -29.21 -17.17 -8.44
CA ARG A 134 -30.14 -17.92 -7.59
C ARG A 134 -31.58 -17.83 -8.10
N SER A 135 -31.96 -16.63 -8.59
CA SER A 135 -33.32 -16.33 -9.07
C SER A 135 -33.29 -15.18 -10.09
N LYS A 136 -34.38 -15.03 -10.83
CA LYS A 136 -34.52 -14.01 -11.88
C LYS A 136 -34.36 -12.57 -11.37
N ASP A 137 -34.83 -12.27 -10.18
CA ASP A 137 -34.80 -10.94 -9.56
C ASP A 137 -33.38 -10.47 -9.19
N LEU A 138 -32.41 -11.37 -9.18
CA LEU A 138 -31.00 -11.07 -8.96
C LEU A 138 -30.19 -10.92 -10.26
N MET A 139 -30.83 -11.11 -11.41
CA MET A 139 -30.17 -11.02 -12.70
C MET A 139 -29.85 -9.57 -13.08
N PHE A 140 -28.70 -9.40 -13.74
CA PHE A 140 -28.29 -8.15 -14.36
C PHE A 140 -27.44 -8.44 -15.60
N TRP A 141 -27.43 -7.49 -16.57
CA TRP A 141 -26.64 -7.53 -17.79
C TRP A 141 -26.97 -8.69 -18.76
N ASP A 142 -28.09 -9.35 -18.63
CA ASP A 142 -28.51 -10.39 -19.55
C ASP A 142 -28.64 -9.88 -21.00
N ASP A 143 -29.14 -8.66 -21.20
CA ASP A 143 -29.18 -7.95 -22.46
C ASP A 143 -27.78 -7.71 -23.07
N LYS A 144 -26.81 -7.28 -22.23
CA LYS A 144 -25.43 -7.11 -22.67
C LYS A 144 -24.80 -8.44 -23.10
N PHE A 145 -24.99 -9.50 -22.33
CA PHE A 145 -24.46 -10.83 -22.68
C PHE A 145 -25.09 -11.37 -23.95
N ALA A 146 -26.42 -11.21 -24.14
CA ALA A 146 -27.12 -11.60 -25.35
C ALA A 146 -26.57 -10.85 -26.60
N MET A 147 -26.20 -9.56 -26.43
CA MET A 147 -25.67 -8.75 -27.53
C MET A 147 -24.26 -9.17 -27.99
N TYR A 148 -23.40 -9.56 -27.04
CA TYR A 148 -21.98 -9.86 -27.32
C TYR A 148 -21.69 -11.35 -27.52
N SER A 149 -22.68 -12.25 -27.30
CA SER A 149 -22.51 -13.69 -27.48
C SER A 149 -23.04 -14.17 -28.81
N ASP A 150 -22.39 -15.17 -29.42
CA ASP A 150 -22.95 -15.91 -30.54
C ASP A 150 -24.01 -16.90 -30.04
N GLU A 151 -23.85 -17.41 -28.82
CA GLU A 151 -24.83 -18.20 -28.09
C GLU A 151 -24.90 -17.78 -26.63
N PHE A 152 -26.10 -17.56 -26.13
CA PHE A 152 -26.33 -17.09 -24.76
C PHE A 152 -27.29 -18.03 -24.02
N ARG A 153 -26.89 -18.49 -22.83
CA ARG A 153 -27.67 -19.36 -21.97
C ARG A 153 -27.72 -18.83 -20.54
N VAL A 154 -28.84 -19.06 -19.89
CA VAL A 154 -29.06 -18.65 -18.49
C VAL A 154 -29.45 -19.85 -17.65
N ALA A 155 -28.91 -19.91 -16.42
CA ALA A 155 -29.32 -20.84 -15.38
C ALA A 155 -29.84 -20.08 -14.15
N THR A 156 -30.92 -20.55 -13.53
CA THR A 156 -31.34 -20.09 -12.18
C THR A 156 -31.54 -21.29 -11.27
N ASP A 157 -31.05 -21.17 -10.02
CA ASP A 157 -31.12 -22.29 -9.07
C ASP A 157 -32.57 -22.71 -8.81
N ASP A 158 -33.48 -21.74 -8.70
CA ASP A 158 -34.90 -21.94 -8.45
C ASP A 158 -35.73 -22.26 -9.70
N GLY A 159 -35.18 -22.07 -10.90
CA GLY A 159 -35.87 -22.27 -12.18
C GLY A 159 -36.80 -21.12 -12.58
N SER A 160 -36.67 -19.95 -11.96
CA SER A 160 -37.50 -18.77 -12.25
C SER A 160 -37.22 -18.17 -13.64
N PHE A 161 -36.05 -18.48 -14.24
CA PHE A 161 -35.69 -18.09 -15.59
C PHE A 161 -34.62 -19.02 -16.19
N GLY A 162 -34.69 -19.30 -17.50
CA GLY A 162 -33.72 -20.16 -18.20
C GLY A 162 -33.77 -21.63 -17.73
N THR A 163 -32.59 -22.26 -17.66
CA THR A 163 -32.46 -23.65 -17.21
C THR A 163 -32.46 -23.69 -15.67
N LYS A 164 -33.29 -24.54 -15.11
CA LYS A 164 -33.30 -24.79 -13.64
C LYS A 164 -32.04 -25.56 -13.23
N GLY A 165 -31.31 -25.02 -12.28
CA GLY A 165 -30.14 -25.65 -11.67
C GLY A 165 -28.87 -24.81 -11.80
N PHE A 166 -27.73 -25.42 -11.47
CA PHE A 166 -26.43 -24.72 -11.48
C PHE A 166 -25.89 -24.55 -12.91
N VAL A 167 -25.01 -23.56 -13.09
CA VAL A 167 -24.32 -23.28 -14.36
C VAL A 167 -23.59 -24.51 -14.92
N THR A 168 -23.15 -25.45 -14.08
CA THR A 168 -22.48 -26.68 -14.47
C THR A 168 -23.38 -27.62 -15.27
N VAL A 169 -24.70 -27.59 -15.03
CA VAL A 169 -25.67 -28.35 -15.82
C VAL A 169 -25.71 -27.83 -17.27
N VAL A 170 -25.76 -26.50 -17.41
CA VAL A 170 -25.77 -25.86 -18.73
C VAL A 170 -24.40 -26.00 -19.42
N LEU A 171 -23.31 -25.89 -18.64
CA LEU A 171 -21.95 -26.10 -19.17
C LEU A 171 -21.78 -27.52 -19.71
N ASP A 172 -22.23 -28.54 -19.00
CA ASP A 172 -22.16 -29.94 -19.45
C ASP A 172 -22.94 -30.16 -20.77
N GLN A 173 -24.11 -29.53 -20.92
CA GLN A 173 -24.88 -29.54 -22.17
C GLN A 173 -24.08 -28.92 -23.31
N VAL A 174 -23.52 -27.72 -23.12
CA VAL A 174 -22.70 -27.02 -24.08
C VAL A 174 -21.48 -27.85 -24.50
N LEU A 175 -20.80 -28.49 -23.54
CA LEU A 175 -19.62 -29.32 -23.81
C LEU A 175 -19.96 -30.59 -24.62
N LYS A 176 -21.18 -31.10 -24.50
CA LYS A 176 -21.69 -32.24 -25.30
C LYS A 176 -22.12 -31.82 -26.69
N GLU A 177 -22.76 -30.67 -26.84
CA GLU A 177 -23.30 -30.15 -28.07
C GLU A 177 -22.21 -29.57 -29.00
N HIS A 178 -21.17 -28.96 -28.44
CA HIS A 178 -20.14 -28.28 -29.22
C HIS A 178 -18.82 -29.04 -29.25
N LYS A 179 -18.20 -29.11 -30.42
CA LYS A 179 -16.81 -29.57 -30.63
C LYS A 179 -15.92 -28.36 -30.88
N GLY A 180 -14.62 -28.51 -30.61
CA GLY A 180 -13.63 -27.45 -30.87
C GLY A 180 -13.64 -26.31 -29.86
N ILE A 181 -14.17 -26.52 -28.64
CA ILE A 181 -14.05 -25.56 -27.55
C ILE A 181 -12.58 -25.52 -27.12
N GLY A 182 -11.93 -24.39 -27.34
CA GLY A 182 -10.51 -24.20 -27.01
C GLY A 182 -10.26 -23.81 -25.54
N GLU A 183 -11.25 -23.17 -24.89
CA GLU A 183 -11.09 -22.69 -23.53
C GLU A 183 -12.46 -22.46 -22.86
N VAL A 184 -12.50 -22.69 -21.55
CA VAL A 184 -13.60 -22.28 -20.66
C VAL A 184 -13.06 -21.25 -19.69
N ILE A 185 -13.77 -20.15 -19.49
CA ILE A 185 -13.47 -19.12 -18.49
C ILE A 185 -14.60 -19.12 -17.49
N ALA A 186 -14.32 -19.41 -16.22
CA ALA A 186 -15.34 -19.48 -15.18
C ALA A 186 -15.02 -18.51 -14.03
N ILE A 187 -15.92 -17.56 -13.79
CA ILE A 187 -15.78 -16.56 -12.73
C ILE A 187 -17.03 -16.50 -11.86
N GLY A 188 -16.86 -16.64 -10.55
CA GLY A 188 -17.97 -16.65 -9.59
C GLY A 188 -17.55 -17.17 -8.22
N PRO A 189 -18.48 -17.69 -7.43
CA PRO A 189 -18.16 -18.30 -6.15
C PRO A 189 -17.17 -19.47 -6.26
N LEU A 190 -16.23 -19.61 -5.30
CA LEU A 190 -15.20 -20.66 -5.33
C LEU A 190 -15.77 -22.08 -5.57
N PRO A 191 -16.89 -22.50 -4.92
CA PRO A 191 -17.47 -23.81 -5.20
C PRO A 191 -17.91 -23.98 -6.67
N MET A 192 -18.42 -22.90 -7.29
CA MET A 192 -18.81 -22.92 -8.70
C MET A 192 -17.58 -23.07 -9.61
N MET A 193 -16.54 -22.28 -9.39
CA MET A 193 -15.30 -22.35 -10.16
C MET A 193 -14.64 -23.72 -10.04
N LYS A 194 -14.61 -24.30 -8.82
CA LYS A 194 -14.14 -25.66 -8.57
C LYS A 194 -14.92 -26.67 -9.41
N ALA A 195 -16.26 -26.61 -9.34
CA ALA A 195 -17.12 -27.54 -10.05
C ALA A 195 -17.00 -27.42 -11.59
N CYS A 196 -16.86 -26.20 -12.12
CA CYS A 196 -16.58 -25.98 -13.54
C CYS A 196 -15.22 -26.58 -13.97
N ALA A 197 -14.17 -26.36 -13.16
CA ALA A 197 -12.84 -26.91 -13.44
C ALA A 197 -12.81 -28.45 -13.36
N GLU A 198 -13.51 -29.05 -12.40
CA GLU A 198 -13.64 -30.50 -12.28
C GLU A 198 -14.39 -31.10 -13.49
N LEU A 199 -15.48 -30.47 -13.91
CA LEU A 199 -16.27 -30.89 -15.06
C LEU A 199 -15.44 -30.86 -16.35
N THR A 200 -14.78 -29.73 -16.64
CA THR A 200 -14.01 -29.53 -17.88
C THR A 200 -12.77 -30.40 -17.94
N ARG A 201 -12.22 -30.83 -16.79
CA ARG A 201 -11.08 -31.76 -16.71
C ARG A 201 -11.40 -33.08 -17.42
N SER A 202 -12.62 -33.59 -17.28
CA SER A 202 -13.05 -34.84 -17.95
C SER A 202 -13.13 -34.72 -19.47
N TYR A 203 -13.27 -33.50 -19.98
CA TYR A 203 -13.27 -33.17 -21.40
C TYR A 203 -11.89 -32.78 -21.94
N GLY A 204 -10.88 -32.64 -21.08
CA GLY A 204 -9.53 -32.19 -21.45
C GLY A 204 -9.48 -30.73 -21.94
N ILE A 205 -10.44 -29.90 -21.56
CA ILE A 205 -10.53 -28.50 -22.00
C ILE A 205 -9.90 -27.59 -20.97
N ARG A 206 -8.96 -26.75 -21.40
CA ARG A 206 -8.35 -25.72 -20.55
C ARG A 206 -9.41 -24.85 -19.88
N THR A 207 -9.27 -24.63 -18.59
CA THR A 207 -10.23 -23.84 -17.83
C THR A 207 -9.53 -22.77 -17.00
N MET A 208 -9.81 -21.51 -17.29
CA MET A 208 -9.33 -20.37 -16.53
C MET A 208 -10.36 -19.95 -15.49
N VAL A 209 -9.89 -19.62 -14.30
CA VAL A 209 -10.72 -19.12 -13.20
C VAL A 209 -10.13 -17.83 -12.65
N SER A 210 -10.96 -16.87 -12.29
CA SER A 210 -10.53 -15.61 -11.66
C SER A 210 -10.79 -15.67 -10.16
N LEU A 211 -9.72 -15.73 -9.37
CA LEU A 211 -9.81 -16.00 -7.94
C LEU A 211 -10.12 -14.73 -7.12
N ASN A 212 -11.05 -14.85 -6.19
CA ASN A 212 -11.48 -13.81 -5.26
C ASN A 212 -10.85 -13.96 -3.87
N SER A 213 -9.52 -14.14 -3.80
CA SER A 213 -8.79 -14.25 -2.53
C SER A 213 -8.93 -12.98 -1.69
N ILE A 214 -8.83 -13.10 -0.35
CA ILE A 214 -8.72 -11.96 0.56
C ILE A 214 -7.45 -11.17 0.19
N MET A 215 -7.59 -9.89 -0.08
CA MET A 215 -6.49 -8.99 -0.42
C MET A 215 -6.49 -7.80 0.54
N VAL A 216 -5.34 -7.52 1.18
CA VAL A 216 -5.17 -6.41 2.11
C VAL A 216 -4.51 -5.23 1.41
N ASP A 217 -3.35 -5.44 0.77
CA ASP A 217 -2.61 -4.37 0.10
C ASP A 217 -2.80 -4.32 -1.42
N GLY A 218 -3.03 -5.47 -2.07
CA GLY A 218 -3.24 -5.59 -3.51
C GLY A 218 -1.97 -5.50 -4.36
N THR A 219 -0.79 -5.30 -3.76
CA THR A 219 0.49 -5.10 -4.48
C THR A 219 1.50 -6.23 -4.29
N GLY A 220 1.15 -7.27 -3.52
CA GLY A 220 2.01 -8.43 -3.25
C GLY A 220 2.89 -8.30 -2.02
N MET A 221 2.75 -7.23 -1.24
CA MET A 221 3.59 -6.95 -0.08
C MET A 221 3.16 -7.76 1.16
N CYS A 222 1.85 -7.95 1.39
CA CYS A 222 1.37 -8.62 2.60
C CYS A 222 1.33 -10.15 2.48
N GLY A 223 1.12 -10.71 1.28
CA GLY A 223 0.98 -12.15 1.08
C GLY A 223 -0.34 -12.75 1.57
N SER A 224 -1.33 -11.94 1.90
CA SER A 224 -2.66 -12.38 2.37
C SER A 224 -3.40 -13.19 1.30
N CYS A 225 -3.27 -12.79 0.04
CA CYS A 225 -3.94 -13.39 -1.12
C CYS A 225 -3.25 -14.66 -1.67
N ARG A 226 -2.35 -15.28 -0.89
CA ARG A 226 -1.64 -16.48 -1.35
C ARG A 226 -2.56 -17.64 -1.63
N VAL A 227 -2.24 -18.40 -2.65
CA VAL A 227 -2.97 -19.59 -3.11
C VAL A 227 -1.97 -20.59 -3.68
N THR A 228 -2.19 -21.88 -3.47
CA THR A 228 -1.39 -22.93 -4.10
C THR A 228 -1.94 -23.24 -5.49
N VAL A 229 -1.08 -23.07 -6.51
CA VAL A 229 -1.39 -23.39 -7.92
C VAL A 229 -0.36 -24.41 -8.41
N GLY A 230 -0.80 -25.64 -8.67
CA GLY A 230 0.09 -26.78 -8.88
C GLY A 230 0.89 -27.07 -7.61
N SER A 231 2.21 -26.96 -7.70
CA SER A 231 3.13 -27.16 -6.56
C SER A 231 3.71 -25.86 -6.02
N LYS A 232 3.22 -24.69 -6.47
CA LYS A 232 3.80 -23.38 -6.16
C LYS A 232 2.81 -22.48 -5.45
N MET A 233 3.30 -21.78 -4.42
CA MET A 233 2.58 -20.68 -3.82
C MET A 233 2.59 -19.48 -4.77
N LYS A 234 1.43 -18.88 -4.99
CA LYS A 234 1.19 -17.71 -5.83
C LYS A 234 0.44 -16.63 -5.05
N PHE A 235 0.57 -15.39 -5.45
CA PHE A 235 -0.18 -14.27 -4.89
C PHE A 235 -1.22 -13.79 -5.91
N ALA A 236 -2.50 -13.95 -5.61
CA ALA A 236 -3.57 -13.63 -6.56
C ALA A 236 -3.54 -12.16 -7.01
N CYS A 237 -3.06 -11.24 -6.18
CA CYS A 237 -2.99 -9.81 -6.52
C CYS A 237 -1.87 -9.43 -7.51
N VAL A 238 -0.83 -10.24 -7.67
CA VAL A 238 0.31 -9.93 -8.55
C VAL A 238 0.63 -11.02 -9.56
N ASP A 239 0.31 -12.29 -9.27
CA ASP A 239 0.47 -13.42 -10.19
C ASP A 239 -0.82 -13.72 -10.96
N GLY A 240 -2.00 -13.25 -10.47
CA GLY A 240 -3.33 -13.47 -10.99
C GLY A 240 -4.09 -12.16 -11.24
N PRO A 241 -5.39 -12.13 -11.08
CA PRO A 241 -6.26 -13.11 -10.39
C PRO A 241 -6.60 -14.37 -11.20
N ASP A 242 -6.28 -14.40 -12.50
CA ASP A 242 -6.64 -15.51 -13.38
C ASP A 242 -5.59 -16.63 -13.32
N PHE A 243 -6.07 -17.85 -13.10
CA PHE A 243 -5.24 -19.05 -13.00
C PHE A 243 -5.89 -20.23 -13.72
N ASP A 244 -5.06 -21.23 -14.09
CA ASP A 244 -5.56 -22.52 -14.57
C ASP A 244 -6.31 -23.22 -13.43
N GLY A 245 -7.64 -23.33 -13.56
CA GLY A 245 -8.52 -23.94 -12.57
C GLY A 245 -8.21 -25.40 -12.28
N HIS A 246 -7.56 -26.09 -13.20
CA HIS A 246 -7.12 -27.48 -13.00
C HIS A 246 -5.93 -27.59 -12.03
N LEU A 247 -5.21 -26.50 -11.78
CA LEU A 247 -4.04 -26.46 -10.90
C LEU A 247 -4.30 -25.80 -9.55
N VAL A 248 -5.42 -25.08 -9.39
CA VAL A 248 -5.77 -24.37 -8.15
C VAL A 248 -6.15 -25.34 -7.04
N ASN A 249 -5.57 -25.14 -5.86
CA ASN A 249 -6.02 -25.81 -4.64
C ASN A 249 -7.22 -25.06 -4.03
N PHE A 250 -8.42 -25.38 -4.53
CA PHE A 250 -9.65 -24.74 -4.08
C PHE A 250 -9.98 -25.01 -2.61
N ASP A 251 -9.65 -26.20 -2.08
CA ASP A 251 -9.98 -26.55 -0.70
C ASP A 251 -9.18 -25.68 0.28
N GLU A 252 -7.90 -25.49 0.03
CA GLU A 252 -7.04 -24.55 0.77
C GLU A 252 -7.60 -23.12 0.69
N LEU A 253 -7.95 -22.65 -0.51
CA LEU A 253 -8.45 -21.30 -0.70
C LEU A 253 -9.79 -21.06 0.00
N MET A 254 -10.72 -22.02 -0.03
CA MET A 254 -12.00 -21.94 0.68
C MET A 254 -11.82 -21.89 2.20
N LEU A 255 -10.83 -22.60 2.75
CA LEU A 255 -10.49 -22.50 4.17
C LEU A 255 -9.91 -21.09 4.50
N ARG A 256 -9.04 -20.57 3.64
CA ARG A 256 -8.45 -19.24 3.84
C ARG A 256 -9.48 -18.11 3.79
N GLN A 257 -10.52 -18.23 2.99
CA GLN A 257 -11.60 -17.22 2.93
C GLN A 257 -12.39 -17.08 4.24
N LYS A 258 -12.34 -18.07 5.12
CA LYS A 258 -13.01 -18.02 6.44
C LYS A 258 -12.21 -17.29 7.51
N ARG A 259 -11.05 -16.76 7.18
CA ARG A 259 -10.07 -16.22 8.12
C ARG A 259 -10.61 -15.11 9.03
N PHE A 260 -11.39 -14.20 8.49
CA PHE A 260 -11.94 -13.03 9.20
C PHE A 260 -13.47 -13.10 9.38
N GLU A 261 -14.06 -14.28 9.21
CA GLU A 261 -15.53 -14.43 9.20
C GLU A 261 -16.19 -13.99 10.52
N CYS A 262 -15.53 -14.20 11.66
CA CYS A 262 -16.05 -13.79 12.97
C CYS A 262 -15.93 -12.27 13.13
N GLU A 263 -14.78 -11.71 12.83
CA GLU A 263 -14.49 -10.28 12.94
C GLU A 263 -15.38 -9.45 11.99
N GLU A 264 -15.57 -9.94 10.76
CA GLU A 264 -16.46 -9.31 9.78
C GLU A 264 -17.92 -9.29 10.24
N LYS A 265 -18.41 -10.40 10.80
CA LYS A 265 -19.77 -10.48 11.37
C LYS A 265 -19.96 -9.51 12.54
N GLU A 266 -19.04 -9.49 13.48
CA GLU A 266 -19.08 -8.54 14.61
C GLU A 266 -19.04 -7.09 14.15
N CYS A 267 -18.17 -6.78 13.18
CA CYS A 267 -18.03 -5.45 12.63
C CYS A 267 -19.32 -4.99 11.93
N LEU A 268 -19.94 -5.87 11.15
CA LEU A 268 -21.21 -5.59 10.48
C LEU A 268 -22.35 -5.37 11.49
N GLN A 269 -22.46 -6.21 12.52
CA GLN A 269 -23.48 -6.07 13.57
C GLN A 269 -23.35 -4.74 14.31
N ARG A 270 -22.13 -4.33 14.66
CA ARG A 270 -21.88 -3.02 15.30
C ARG A 270 -22.28 -1.86 14.38
N PHE A 271 -21.96 -1.96 13.11
CA PHE A 271 -22.32 -0.96 12.11
C PHE A 271 -23.85 -0.83 11.94
N GLU A 272 -24.55 -1.94 11.85
CA GLU A 272 -26.02 -1.95 11.73
C GLU A 272 -26.70 -1.38 12.98
N ALA A 273 -26.22 -1.76 14.17
CA ALA A 273 -26.72 -1.22 15.43
C ALA A 273 -26.53 0.29 15.54
N GLU A 274 -25.34 0.79 15.16
CA GLU A 274 -25.05 2.22 15.18
C GLU A 274 -25.89 2.98 14.16
N ARG A 275 -26.06 2.43 12.95
CA ARG A 275 -26.92 3.03 11.91
C ARG A 275 -28.37 3.11 12.36
N LYS A 276 -28.88 2.10 13.06
CA LYS A 276 -30.23 2.11 13.62
C LYS A 276 -30.36 3.18 14.71
N ARG A 277 -29.38 3.29 15.61
CA ARG A 277 -29.31 4.31 16.67
C ARG A 277 -29.33 5.72 16.09
N LEU A 278 -28.52 5.99 15.07
CA LEU A 278 -28.46 7.31 14.40
C LEU A 278 -29.77 7.64 13.68
N ALA A 279 -30.42 6.67 13.05
CA ALA A 279 -31.72 6.85 12.42
C ALA A 279 -32.82 7.18 13.45
N GLU A 280 -32.81 6.57 14.64
CA GLU A 280 -33.73 6.86 15.75
C GLU A 280 -33.51 8.26 16.35
N LEU A 281 -32.28 8.78 16.30
CA LEU A 281 -31.93 10.12 16.78
C LEU A 281 -32.19 11.24 15.75
N GLY A 282 -32.61 10.88 14.52
CA GLY A 282 -32.82 11.86 13.43
C GLY A 282 -31.52 12.41 12.82
N GLU A 283 -30.39 11.86 13.19
CA GLU A 283 -29.05 12.21 12.66
C GLU A 283 -28.72 11.32 11.45
N GLY A 284 -29.41 11.52 10.35
CA GLY A 284 -29.12 10.82 9.10
C GLY A 284 -27.99 11.48 8.32
N GLY A 285 -26.82 10.89 8.25
CA GLY A 285 -25.91 11.15 7.15
C GLY A 285 -24.44 11.51 7.39
N ALA A 286 -23.91 11.52 8.60
CA ALA A 286 -22.48 11.71 8.79
C ALA A 286 -21.84 10.51 9.52
N ASN A 287 -20.81 9.92 8.91
CA ASN A 287 -19.92 9.01 9.63
C ASN A 287 -19.29 9.77 10.82
N PRO A 288 -19.30 9.24 12.05
CA PRO A 288 -18.62 9.87 13.15
C PRO A 288 -17.13 9.96 12.83
N ALA A 289 -16.61 11.18 12.75
CA ALA A 289 -15.17 11.42 12.59
C ALA A 289 -14.44 10.86 13.81
N VAL A 290 -13.56 9.89 13.58
CA VAL A 290 -12.59 9.44 14.58
C VAL A 290 -11.63 10.61 14.81
N PRO A 291 -11.36 11.03 16.08
CA PRO A 291 -10.44 12.12 16.33
C PRO A 291 -9.05 11.78 15.80
N VAL A 292 -8.62 12.47 14.75
CA VAL A 292 -7.24 12.43 14.27
C VAL A 292 -6.41 13.35 15.16
N GLY A 293 -5.34 12.84 15.72
CA GLY A 293 -4.31 13.62 16.40
C GLY A 293 -4.24 13.44 17.91
N ARG A 294 -3.48 12.44 18.37
CA ARG A 294 -2.94 12.44 19.73
C ARG A 294 -1.70 13.34 19.77
N LYS A 295 -1.75 14.39 20.60
CA LYS A 295 -0.59 15.21 20.89
C LYS A 295 0.47 14.38 21.62
N ARG A 296 1.74 14.51 21.22
CA ARG A 296 2.85 13.82 21.87
C ARG A 296 3.44 14.67 22.97
N PRO A 297 3.61 14.13 24.21
CA PRO A 297 4.52 14.73 25.17
C PRO A 297 5.96 14.62 24.65
N GLY A 298 6.73 15.69 24.69
CA GLY A 298 8.17 15.69 24.42
C GLY A 298 8.62 16.52 23.23
N ILE A 299 8.07 16.37 22.02
CA ILE A 299 8.46 17.21 20.87
C ILE A 299 7.92 18.64 21.02
N GLU A 300 6.70 18.80 21.51
CA GLU A 300 6.10 20.13 21.78
C GLU A 300 6.87 20.89 22.87
N ASP A 301 7.38 20.19 23.88
CA ASP A 301 8.20 20.79 24.94
C ASP A 301 9.55 21.29 24.41
N LEU A 302 10.17 20.56 23.46
CA LEU A 302 11.39 20.99 22.79
C LEU A 302 11.13 22.15 21.83
N ALA A 303 10.00 22.18 21.15
CA ALA A 303 9.62 23.27 20.25
C ALA A 303 9.35 24.58 21.02
N ALA A 304 8.91 24.51 22.27
CA ALA A 304 8.65 25.66 23.14
C ALA A 304 9.93 26.29 23.75
N LEU A 305 11.08 25.58 23.70
CA LEU A 305 12.33 26.14 24.23
C LEU A 305 12.81 27.31 23.37
N PRO A 306 13.29 28.43 24.02
CA PRO A 306 13.77 29.60 23.30
C PRO A 306 15.02 29.28 22.46
N GLU A 307 15.15 29.96 21.33
CA GLU A 307 16.40 29.93 20.53
C GLU A 307 17.52 30.58 21.34
N VAL A 308 18.54 29.80 21.74
CA VAL A 308 19.64 30.28 22.58
C VAL A 308 20.73 30.87 21.71
N ILE A 309 21.11 32.13 21.95
CA ILE A 309 22.28 32.75 21.29
C ILE A 309 23.54 32.13 21.93
N PRO A 310 24.41 31.48 21.13
CA PRO A 310 25.56 30.78 21.67
C PRO A 310 26.61 31.75 22.19
N PRO A 311 27.31 31.44 23.33
CA PRO A 311 28.50 32.19 23.74
C PRO A 311 29.67 31.95 22.77
N PRO A 312 30.62 32.88 22.69
CA PRO A 312 31.78 32.75 21.79
C PRO A 312 32.61 31.49 22.15
N ALA A 313 33.07 30.83 21.08
CA ALA A 313 33.70 29.52 21.18
C ALA A 313 35.07 29.56 21.88
N THR A 314 35.16 29.04 23.09
CA THR A 314 36.43 28.64 23.71
C THR A 314 36.64 27.15 23.54
N ARG A 315 37.66 26.74 22.77
CA ARG A 315 37.99 25.32 22.55
C ARG A 315 38.66 24.74 23.80
N VAL A 316 37.94 23.95 24.58
CA VAL A 316 38.54 23.15 25.64
C VAL A 316 39.08 21.85 25.06
N VAL A 317 40.39 21.60 25.26
CA VAL A 317 41.01 20.32 24.85
C VAL A 317 40.64 19.27 25.88
N LYS A 318 39.84 18.30 25.46
CA LYS A 318 39.36 17.18 26.29
C LYS A 318 40.20 15.92 26.08
N ASN A 319 40.29 15.08 27.10
CA ASN A 319 40.91 13.76 26.98
C ASN A 319 40.07 12.71 27.74
N MET A 320 40.35 11.42 27.52
CA MET A 320 39.58 10.32 28.12
C MET A 320 39.56 10.28 29.65
N ARG A 321 40.44 11.00 30.33
CA ARG A 321 40.48 11.07 31.80
C ARG A 321 39.52 12.13 32.34
N THR A 322 39.10 13.06 31.54
CA THR A 322 38.25 14.20 31.93
C THR A 322 36.78 14.06 31.52
N ILE A 323 36.43 13.05 30.76
CA ILE A 323 35.05 12.81 30.30
C ILE A 323 34.36 11.71 31.12
N ALA A 324 33.04 11.75 31.20
CA ALA A 324 32.23 10.70 31.86
C ALA A 324 32.48 9.32 31.21
N PRO A 325 32.71 8.26 32.01
CA PRO A 325 33.03 6.94 31.47
C PRO A 325 31.88 6.25 30.78
N LYS A 326 30.65 6.47 31.21
CA LYS A 326 29.42 5.93 30.67
C LYS A 326 28.69 6.97 29.80
N ARG A 327 27.97 6.50 28.80
CA ARG A 327 27.05 7.35 28.00
C ARG A 327 25.86 7.78 28.86
N THR A 328 25.30 8.92 28.54
CA THR A 328 24.04 9.38 29.15
C THR A 328 22.94 8.37 28.84
N PRO A 329 22.24 7.84 29.86
CA PRO A 329 21.17 6.86 29.65
C PRO A 329 20.01 7.50 28.87
N MET A 330 19.43 6.74 27.95
CA MET A 330 18.21 7.15 27.24
C MET A 330 17.02 6.91 28.17
N PRO A 331 16.18 7.90 28.43
CA PRO A 331 14.91 7.68 29.10
C PRO A 331 14.01 6.78 28.25
N GLU A 332 13.37 5.82 28.88
CA GLU A 332 12.46 4.88 28.22
C GLU A 332 11.16 4.75 29.02
N GLN A 333 10.07 4.37 28.33
CA GLN A 333 8.83 4.01 29.01
C GLN A 333 9.05 2.84 29.97
N ASP A 334 8.37 2.87 31.12
CA ASP A 334 8.34 1.74 32.05
C ASP A 334 7.88 0.45 31.33
N PRO A 335 8.55 -0.70 31.56
CA PRO A 335 8.21 -1.96 30.90
C PRO A 335 6.75 -2.41 31.07
N GLN A 336 6.11 -2.12 32.20
CA GLN A 336 4.71 -2.47 32.46
C GLN A 336 3.76 -1.55 31.68
N VAL A 337 4.14 -0.30 31.46
CA VAL A 337 3.37 0.70 30.71
C VAL A 337 3.49 0.41 29.22
N ARG A 338 4.71 0.25 28.70
CA ARG A 338 4.95 0.03 27.26
C ARG A 338 4.39 -1.27 26.73
N SER A 339 4.19 -2.29 27.58
CA SER A 339 3.55 -3.56 27.19
C SER A 339 2.06 -3.43 26.83
N ARG A 340 1.45 -2.24 27.08
CA ARG A 340 0.01 -2.00 26.89
C ARG A 340 -0.30 -0.87 25.93
N ASN A 341 0.71 -0.34 25.24
CA ASN A 341 0.54 0.72 24.24
C ASN A 341 1.51 0.53 23.07
N PHE A 342 1.36 1.33 22.01
CA PHE A 342 2.24 1.38 20.85
C PHE A 342 2.99 2.73 20.74
N GLU A 343 3.04 3.50 21.82
CA GLU A 343 3.75 4.77 21.84
C GLU A 343 5.26 4.58 21.83
N GLU A 344 6.01 5.58 21.38
CA GLU A 344 7.47 5.52 21.27
C GLU A 344 8.12 5.14 22.60
N VAL A 345 8.90 4.07 22.62
CA VAL A 345 9.52 3.54 23.85
C VAL A 345 10.63 4.45 24.36
N ALA A 346 11.55 4.85 23.48
CA ALA A 346 12.64 5.76 23.82
C ALA A 346 12.13 7.21 23.84
N GLN A 347 12.29 7.93 24.96
CA GLN A 347 11.70 9.25 25.17
C GLN A 347 12.57 10.42 24.64
N GLY A 348 13.78 10.14 24.17
CA GLY A 348 14.73 11.19 23.74
C GLY A 348 15.51 11.81 24.90
N TYR A 349 16.47 12.67 24.56
CA TYR A 349 17.24 13.44 25.54
C TYR A 349 16.57 14.78 25.85
N THR A 350 16.71 15.23 27.07
CA THR A 350 16.55 16.65 27.43
C THR A 350 17.77 17.45 26.97
N MET A 351 17.69 18.79 26.98
CA MET A 351 18.81 19.67 26.68
C MET A 351 20.04 19.35 27.55
N ASP A 352 19.87 19.22 28.86
CA ASP A 352 20.98 18.94 29.77
C ASP A 352 21.61 17.57 29.52
N MET A 353 20.81 16.56 29.19
CA MET A 353 21.30 15.22 28.82
C MET A 353 22.09 15.27 27.53
N ALA A 354 21.60 16.00 26.54
CA ALA A 354 22.26 16.14 25.25
C ALA A 354 23.60 16.90 25.40
N LEU A 355 23.64 17.95 26.18
CA LEU A 355 24.89 18.70 26.48
C LEU A 355 25.89 17.83 27.24
N ALA A 356 25.45 17.09 28.27
CA ALA A 356 26.30 16.17 29.01
C ALA A 356 26.90 15.07 28.10
N GLU A 357 26.12 14.53 27.17
CA GLU A 357 26.62 13.54 26.21
C GLU A 357 27.54 14.17 25.16
N ALA A 358 27.21 15.35 24.65
CA ALA A 358 28.05 16.09 23.72
C ALA A 358 29.43 16.42 24.33
N ASP A 359 29.47 16.62 25.65
CA ASP A 359 30.70 16.88 26.38
C ASP A 359 31.69 15.70 26.39
N ARG A 360 31.21 14.50 26.15
CA ARG A 360 32.05 13.29 26.02
C ARG A 360 32.81 13.21 24.66
N CYS A 361 32.45 14.02 23.68
CA CYS A 361 33.12 14.03 22.39
C CYS A 361 34.52 14.69 22.49
N LEU A 362 35.55 13.97 22.09
CA LEU A 362 36.95 14.43 22.13
C LEU A 362 37.33 15.40 21.03
N GLN A 363 36.45 15.69 20.08
CA GLN A 363 36.70 16.56 18.94
C GLN A 363 37.99 16.14 18.20
N CYS A 364 38.09 14.88 17.81
CA CYS A 364 39.27 14.26 17.22
C CYS A 364 39.76 14.98 15.95
N LYS A 365 41.06 15.16 15.79
CA LYS A 365 41.65 15.72 14.55
C LYS A 365 41.45 14.79 13.33
N LYS A 366 41.40 13.45 13.55
CA LYS A 366 41.13 12.42 12.55
C LYS A 366 39.95 11.59 13.08
N PRO A 367 38.71 12.03 12.92
CA PRO A 367 37.54 11.40 13.49
C PRO A 367 37.22 10.09 12.72
N ARG A 368 37.33 8.94 13.38
CA ARG A 368 36.97 7.63 12.80
C ARG A 368 35.46 7.45 12.63
N CYS A 369 34.67 8.17 13.44
CA CYS A 369 33.22 8.13 13.34
C CYS A 369 32.67 8.68 12.03
N VAL A 370 33.35 9.63 11.37
CA VAL A 370 32.92 10.17 10.07
C VAL A 370 32.95 9.11 8.96
N PRO A 371 34.06 8.42 8.66
CA PRO A 371 34.03 7.31 7.71
C PRO A 371 33.23 6.10 8.20
N GLY A 372 32.92 6.00 9.49
CA GLY A 372 32.01 5.00 10.05
C GLY A 372 30.53 5.32 9.80
N CYS A 373 30.21 6.55 9.39
CA CYS A 373 28.87 6.93 8.96
C CYS A 373 28.71 6.70 7.44
N PRO A 374 27.71 5.92 6.98
CA PRO A 374 27.53 5.63 5.55
C PRO A 374 27.33 6.89 4.68
N VAL A 375 26.77 7.97 5.25
CA VAL A 375 26.52 9.23 4.55
C VAL A 375 27.56 10.32 4.88
N GLY A 376 28.56 10.01 5.72
CA GLY A 376 29.70 10.88 5.97
C GLY A 376 29.39 12.17 6.75
N ILE A 377 28.46 12.13 7.70
CA ILE A 377 28.13 13.30 8.55
C ILE A 377 29.39 13.81 9.24
N ASP A 378 29.61 15.13 9.27
CA ASP A 378 30.61 15.76 10.13
C ASP A 378 30.18 15.67 11.60
N ILE A 379 30.38 14.47 12.18
CA ILE A 379 29.96 14.14 13.54
C ILE A 379 30.61 15.06 14.59
N PRO A 380 31.94 15.31 14.58
CA PRO A 380 32.53 16.28 15.51
C PRO A 380 31.98 17.68 15.35
N GLY A 381 31.71 18.09 14.11
CA GLY A 381 31.16 19.43 13.80
C GLY A 381 29.78 19.63 14.44
N PHE A 382 28.81 18.74 14.18
CA PHE A 382 27.47 18.90 14.74
C PHE A 382 27.45 18.79 16.28
N ILE A 383 28.25 17.87 16.85
CA ILE A 383 28.36 17.75 18.32
C ILE A 383 29.02 18.97 18.92
N SER A 384 30.01 19.56 18.26
CA SER A 384 30.66 20.80 18.72
C SER A 384 29.67 21.98 18.71
N ALA A 385 28.86 22.10 17.65
CA ALA A 385 27.83 23.12 17.55
C ALA A 385 26.77 22.94 18.66
N LEU A 386 26.30 21.71 18.87
CA LEU A 386 25.39 21.37 19.98
C LEU A 386 25.98 21.75 21.35
N GLY A 387 27.25 21.40 21.61
CA GLY A 387 27.95 21.73 22.85
C GLY A 387 28.07 23.24 23.11
N ARG A 388 28.04 24.06 22.08
CA ARG A 388 27.94 25.53 22.16
C ARG A 388 26.50 26.05 22.25
N LYS A 389 25.51 25.15 22.27
CA LYS A 389 24.09 25.46 22.20
C LYS A 389 23.67 26.12 20.85
N ASP A 390 24.50 26.02 19.81
CA ASP A 390 24.17 26.45 18.46
C ASP A 390 23.45 25.32 17.72
N LEU A 391 22.18 25.14 18.08
CA LEU A 391 21.36 24.04 17.56
C LEU A 391 21.04 24.21 16.08
N LYS A 392 20.95 25.44 15.59
CA LYS A 392 20.70 25.72 14.19
C LYS A 392 21.88 25.32 13.30
N ASP A 393 23.11 25.65 13.72
CA ASP A 393 24.32 25.20 13.02
C ASP A 393 24.50 23.68 13.14
N SER A 394 24.22 23.11 14.31
CA SER A 394 24.21 21.65 14.53
C SER A 394 23.27 20.94 13.55
N TYR A 395 22.04 21.42 13.41
CA TYR A 395 21.05 20.88 12.46
C TYR A 395 21.49 21.07 11.00
N ARG A 396 22.02 22.25 10.65
CA ARG A 396 22.55 22.53 9.31
C ARG A 396 23.66 21.54 8.93
N ILE A 397 24.56 21.21 9.85
CA ILE A 397 25.63 20.24 9.62
C ILE A 397 25.05 18.85 9.37
N LEU A 398 24.06 18.41 10.16
CA LEU A 398 23.38 17.14 9.96
C LEU A 398 22.70 17.08 8.57
N LYS A 399 21.88 18.08 8.24
CA LYS A 399 21.11 18.13 6.98
C LYS A 399 21.96 18.32 5.74
N SER A 400 23.24 18.73 5.88
CA SER A 400 24.15 18.82 4.73
C SER A 400 24.53 17.46 4.16
N ALA A 401 24.53 16.39 4.98
CA ALA A 401 24.90 15.03 4.60
C ALA A 401 23.75 14.02 4.77
N ASN A 402 22.80 14.27 5.66
CA ASN A 402 21.70 13.37 5.96
C ASN A 402 20.34 14.05 5.71
N THR A 403 19.57 13.54 4.77
CA THR A 403 18.24 14.06 4.45
C THR A 403 17.21 13.75 5.55
N LEU A 404 17.37 12.65 6.29
CA LEU A 404 16.39 12.10 7.25
C LEU A 404 17.00 11.95 8.67
N PRO A 405 17.49 13.02 9.31
CA PRO A 405 18.19 12.89 10.58
C PRO A 405 17.30 12.43 11.74
N ALA A 406 16.00 12.78 11.75
CA ALA A 406 15.07 12.33 12.78
C ALA A 406 14.80 10.82 12.71
N VAL A 407 14.75 10.27 11.50
CA VAL A 407 14.64 8.84 11.24
C VAL A 407 15.95 8.13 11.61
N CYS A 408 17.09 8.61 11.09
CA CYS A 408 18.39 7.98 11.31
C CYS A 408 18.77 7.97 12.80
N GLY A 409 18.48 9.04 13.54
CA GLY A 409 18.72 9.12 14.98
C GLY A 409 17.95 8.07 15.80
N ARG A 410 16.86 7.50 15.22
CA ARG A 410 16.03 6.47 15.86
C ARG A 410 16.35 5.04 15.41
N VAL A 411 16.61 4.82 14.11
CA VAL A 411 16.63 3.47 13.54
C VAL A 411 17.94 3.06 12.89
N CYS A 412 18.87 4.00 12.66
CA CYS A 412 20.20 3.65 12.16
C CYS A 412 20.93 2.77 13.20
N PRO A 413 21.59 1.66 12.78
CA PRO A 413 22.34 0.79 13.69
C PRO A 413 23.70 1.40 14.03
N GLN A 414 23.72 2.52 14.76
CA GLN A 414 24.91 3.31 15.07
C GLN A 414 25.97 2.49 15.81
N GLU A 415 25.56 1.52 16.65
CA GLU A 415 26.43 0.65 17.43
C GLU A 415 27.38 -0.20 16.58
N VAL A 416 27.05 -0.47 15.31
CA VAL A 416 27.89 -1.19 14.34
C VAL A 416 28.45 -0.28 13.24
N GLN A 417 28.18 1.00 13.31
CA GLN A 417 28.61 2.02 12.33
C GLN A 417 29.48 3.11 13.01
N CYS A 418 28.95 4.34 13.10
CA CYS A 418 29.70 5.47 13.63
C CYS A 418 30.13 5.31 15.10
N GLU A 419 29.29 4.73 15.96
CA GLU A 419 29.61 4.51 17.38
C GLU A 419 30.64 3.38 17.56
N ALA A 420 30.61 2.32 16.74
CA ALA A 420 31.60 1.25 16.75
C ALA A 420 33.03 1.75 16.48
N THR A 421 33.15 2.82 15.70
CA THR A 421 34.43 3.41 15.31
C THR A 421 34.86 4.59 16.19
N CYS A 422 34.03 4.97 17.16
CA CYS A 422 34.33 6.06 18.07
C CYS A 422 35.55 5.76 18.94
N ILE A 423 36.53 6.68 18.96
CA ILE A 423 37.79 6.49 19.71
C ILE A 423 37.55 6.36 21.21
N VAL A 424 36.52 7.03 21.75
CA VAL A 424 36.12 6.90 23.16
C VAL A 424 35.80 5.44 23.49
N GLY A 425 35.19 4.70 22.56
CA GLY A 425 34.83 3.30 22.69
C GLY A 425 36.02 2.32 22.92
N ASN A 426 37.26 2.76 22.68
CA ASN A 426 38.44 1.92 22.96
C ASN A 426 38.69 1.67 24.45
N LYS A 427 38.21 2.55 25.35
CA LYS A 427 38.47 2.46 26.79
C LYS A 427 37.24 2.73 27.66
N LEU A 428 36.26 3.42 27.11
CA LEU A 428 35.01 3.84 27.76
C LEU A 428 33.85 3.46 26.85
N GLU A 429 32.62 3.77 27.28
CA GLU A 429 31.47 3.64 26.36
C GLU A 429 31.59 4.69 25.25
N PRO A 430 31.33 4.34 23.96
CA PRO A 430 31.36 5.29 22.85
C PRO A 430 30.36 6.42 23.09
N VAL A 431 30.56 7.56 22.43
CA VAL A 431 29.61 8.68 22.44
C VAL A 431 28.31 8.20 21.78
N ALA A 432 27.17 8.50 22.37
CA ALA A 432 25.84 8.16 21.88
C ALA A 432 25.45 9.09 20.70
N ILE A 433 26.10 8.91 19.56
CA ILE A 433 26.02 9.79 18.39
C ILE A 433 24.60 9.86 17.86
N GLY A 434 23.94 8.72 17.67
CA GLY A 434 22.57 8.66 17.16
C GLY A 434 21.55 9.33 18.10
N ARG A 435 21.75 9.23 19.42
CA ARG A 435 20.87 9.92 20.40
C ARG A 435 21.01 11.44 20.32
N LEU A 436 22.23 11.93 20.06
CA LEU A 436 22.47 13.37 19.83
C LEU A 436 21.90 13.82 18.48
N GLU A 437 22.05 13.04 17.43
CA GLU A 437 21.44 13.30 16.12
C GLU A 437 19.91 13.40 16.24
N ARG A 438 19.27 12.43 16.92
CA ARG A 438 17.84 12.47 17.22
C ARG A 438 17.46 13.76 17.96
N PHE A 439 18.18 14.11 19.04
CA PHE A 439 17.88 15.28 19.84
C PHE A 439 17.89 16.56 18.98
N VAL A 440 18.93 16.74 18.15
CA VAL A 440 19.05 17.92 17.30
C VAL A 440 17.95 17.97 16.25
N ALA A 441 17.59 16.81 15.65
CA ALA A 441 16.52 16.72 14.67
C ALA A 441 15.15 17.02 15.30
N ASP A 442 14.85 16.42 16.46
CA ASP A 442 13.59 16.65 17.18
C ASP A 442 13.48 18.13 17.62
N PHE A 443 14.58 18.75 18.05
CA PHE A 443 14.61 20.16 18.40
C PHE A 443 14.33 21.07 17.20
N ALA A 444 14.71 20.69 16.00
CA ALA A 444 14.51 21.49 14.77
C ALA A 444 13.05 21.49 14.26
N VAL A 445 12.22 20.55 14.72
CA VAL A 445 10.81 20.44 14.30
C VAL A 445 10.05 21.75 14.55
N GLY A 446 9.33 22.21 13.51
CA GLY A 446 8.50 23.43 13.58
C GLY A 446 9.26 24.75 13.55
N ARG A 447 10.61 24.74 13.51
CA ARG A 447 11.42 25.97 13.57
C ARG A 447 11.72 26.60 12.20
N GLY A 448 11.33 25.93 11.10
CA GLY A 448 11.53 26.44 9.74
C GLY A 448 13.02 26.58 9.35
N TRP A 449 13.87 25.69 9.90
CA TRP A 449 15.31 25.73 9.59
C TRP A 449 15.68 25.02 8.30
N ASP A 450 14.76 24.26 7.72
CA ASP A 450 14.91 23.70 6.38
C ASP A 450 14.85 24.86 5.37
N LYS A 451 15.97 25.14 4.74
CA LYS A 451 16.05 26.19 3.72
C LYS A 451 15.72 25.61 2.35
N ALA A 452 15.06 26.43 1.53
CA ALA A 452 14.96 26.17 0.11
C ALA A 452 16.37 25.96 -0.51
N PRO A 453 16.50 25.08 -1.53
CA PRO A 453 17.79 24.81 -2.16
C PRO A 453 18.39 26.09 -2.72
N GLU A 454 19.69 26.30 -2.46
CA GLU A 454 20.44 27.42 -3.01
C GLU A 454 20.86 27.18 -4.49
N GLY A 455 20.58 25.95 -4.99
CA GLY A 455 20.88 25.53 -6.35
C GLY A 455 20.01 26.26 -7.39
N LYS A 456 20.65 26.79 -8.45
CA LYS A 456 19.91 27.32 -9.60
C LYS A 456 19.13 26.15 -10.25
N PRO A 457 17.88 26.37 -10.67
CA PRO A 457 17.13 25.37 -11.42
C PRO A 457 17.95 24.88 -12.61
N THR A 458 18.13 23.57 -12.70
CA THR A 458 18.89 22.93 -13.80
C THR A 458 18.05 22.78 -15.07
N GLY A 459 16.74 22.92 -14.97
CA GLY A 459 15.78 22.58 -16.02
C GLY A 459 15.59 21.07 -16.23
N LYS A 460 16.26 20.24 -15.42
CA LYS A 460 16.14 18.78 -15.44
C LYS A 460 15.03 18.28 -14.55
N LYS A 461 14.39 17.17 -14.97
CA LYS A 461 13.30 16.51 -14.24
C LYS A 461 13.67 15.08 -13.91
N ALA A 462 13.43 14.67 -12.68
CA ALA A 462 13.64 13.28 -12.23
C ALA A 462 12.35 12.68 -11.68
N ALA A 463 12.04 11.46 -12.10
CA ALA A 463 11.03 10.63 -11.47
C ALA A 463 11.70 9.66 -10.49
N VAL A 464 11.17 9.56 -9.28
CA VAL A 464 11.63 8.62 -8.25
C VAL A 464 10.51 7.62 -7.99
N VAL A 465 10.76 6.33 -8.18
CA VAL A 465 9.76 5.26 -8.06
C VAL A 465 9.89 4.57 -6.71
N GLY A 466 8.85 4.70 -5.88
CA GLY A 466 8.80 4.35 -4.47
C GLY A 466 9.07 5.57 -3.59
N SER A 467 8.62 5.56 -2.33
CA SER A 467 8.80 6.63 -1.35
C SER A 467 9.53 6.17 -0.08
N GLY A 468 10.22 5.03 -0.14
CA GLY A 468 11.04 4.52 0.96
C GLY A 468 12.28 5.38 1.24
N PRO A 469 13.10 5.01 2.24
CA PRO A 469 14.26 5.83 2.67
C PRO A 469 15.25 6.14 1.56
N ALA A 470 15.50 5.20 0.63
CA ALA A 470 16.39 5.41 -0.50
C ALA A 470 15.84 6.47 -1.46
N SER A 471 14.53 6.44 -1.73
CA SER A 471 13.83 7.43 -2.56
C SER A 471 13.84 8.81 -1.94
N LEU A 472 13.52 8.91 -0.64
CA LEU A 472 13.49 10.18 0.08
C LEU A 472 14.88 10.82 0.15
N ALA A 473 15.93 10.02 0.35
CA ALA A 473 17.32 10.51 0.31
C ALA A 473 17.69 11.02 -1.09
N CYS A 474 17.40 10.23 -2.13
CA CYS A 474 17.65 10.63 -3.52
C CYS A 474 16.88 11.91 -3.90
N ALA A 475 15.59 11.98 -3.55
CA ALA A 475 14.76 13.15 -3.82
C ALA A 475 15.30 14.40 -3.12
N GLY A 476 15.76 14.25 -1.85
CA GLY A 476 16.35 15.34 -1.08
C GLY A 476 17.66 15.86 -1.68
N ASP A 477 18.50 14.98 -2.21
CA ASP A 477 19.76 15.40 -2.85
C ASP A 477 19.51 16.01 -4.23
N LEU A 478 18.61 15.46 -5.01
CA LEU A 478 18.25 15.98 -6.34
C LEU A 478 17.60 17.36 -6.25
N ILE A 479 16.66 17.58 -5.31
CA ILE A 479 16.04 18.90 -5.17
C ILE A 479 17.04 19.96 -4.72
N LYS A 480 17.99 19.62 -3.83
CA LYS A 480 19.08 20.50 -3.44
C LYS A 480 20.00 20.84 -4.61
N ALA A 481 20.18 19.91 -5.56
CA ALA A 481 20.93 20.13 -6.79
C ALA A 481 20.17 20.94 -7.85
N GLY A 482 18.94 21.38 -7.60
CA GLY A 482 18.13 22.17 -8.52
C GLY A 482 17.38 21.37 -9.59
N VAL A 483 17.20 20.07 -9.37
CA VAL A 483 16.42 19.18 -10.25
C VAL A 483 14.94 19.20 -9.80
N ASP A 484 14.00 19.26 -10.74
CA ASP A 484 12.56 19.10 -10.45
C ASP A 484 12.26 17.62 -10.19
N VAL A 485 11.73 17.28 -9.01
CA VAL A 485 11.58 15.90 -8.55
C VAL A 485 10.13 15.55 -8.30
N THR A 486 9.69 14.43 -8.88
CA THR A 486 8.40 13.81 -8.53
C THR A 486 8.63 12.38 -8.02
N VAL A 487 8.11 12.09 -6.84
CA VAL A 487 8.13 10.76 -6.22
C VAL A 487 6.80 10.08 -6.48
N TYR A 488 6.83 8.90 -7.10
CA TYR A 488 5.66 8.06 -7.37
C TYR A 488 5.60 6.93 -6.35
N GLU A 489 4.53 6.87 -5.58
CA GLU A 489 4.32 5.85 -4.56
C GLU A 489 3.10 4.98 -4.89
N ALA A 490 3.28 3.67 -4.79
CA ALA A 490 2.22 2.70 -5.05
C ALA A 490 1.11 2.71 -3.99
N LEU A 491 1.44 3.13 -2.76
CA LEU A 491 0.53 3.12 -1.62
C LEU A 491 -0.03 4.53 -1.36
N HIS A 492 -1.06 4.59 -0.53
CA HIS A 492 -1.78 5.82 -0.22
C HIS A 492 -1.06 6.76 0.77
N VAL A 493 0.06 6.34 1.36
CA VAL A 493 0.90 7.16 2.24
C VAL A 493 2.36 6.98 1.84
N ALA A 494 3.10 8.07 1.75
CA ALA A 494 4.53 8.04 1.48
C ALA A 494 5.32 7.57 2.72
N GLY A 495 6.51 6.99 2.49
CA GLY A 495 7.42 6.54 3.54
C GLY A 495 7.91 5.09 3.38
N GLY A 496 7.23 4.28 2.57
CA GLY A 496 7.61 2.89 2.31
C GLY A 496 7.79 2.10 3.61
N VAL A 497 8.90 1.35 3.74
CA VAL A 497 9.19 0.52 4.93
C VAL A 497 9.24 1.33 6.24
N LEU A 498 9.54 2.62 6.19
CA LEU A 498 9.54 3.47 7.39
C LEU A 498 8.14 3.53 8.00
N LYS A 499 7.13 3.67 7.14
CA LYS A 499 5.71 3.83 7.53
C LYS A 499 4.99 2.49 7.70
N TYR A 500 5.25 1.53 6.80
CA TYR A 500 4.52 0.27 6.71
C TYR A 500 5.24 -0.93 7.34
N GLY A 501 6.53 -0.81 7.69
CA GLY A 501 7.32 -1.92 8.19
C GLY A 501 7.91 -1.73 9.57
N ILE A 502 8.33 -0.50 9.94
CA ILE A 502 8.90 -0.23 11.26
C ILE A 502 7.77 0.06 12.24
N PRO A 503 7.68 -0.66 13.38
CA PRO A 503 6.61 -0.45 14.35
C PRO A 503 6.60 0.98 14.94
N GLU A 504 5.41 1.52 15.18
CA GLU A 504 5.15 2.85 15.75
C GLU A 504 5.94 3.13 17.02
N PHE A 505 6.05 2.14 17.91
CA PHE A 505 6.80 2.26 19.16
C PHE A 505 8.32 2.39 18.96
N ARG A 506 8.84 2.10 17.77
CA ARG A 506 10.25 2.24 17.38
C ARG A 506 10.50 3.50 16.56
N LEU A 507 9.65 3.76 15.58
CA LEU A 507 9.70 4.92 14.69
C LEU A 507 8.28 5.47 14.50
N PRO A 508 7.93 6.52 15.21
CA PRO A 508 6.61 7.11 15.08
C PRO A 508 6.31 7.66 13.70
N ASN A 509 5.09 7.43 13.23
CA ASN A 509 4.63 7.85 11.90
C ASN A 509 4.72 9.37 11.71
N ASP A 510 4.40 10.17 12.73
CA ASP A 510 4.49 11.64 12.67
C ASP A 510 5.93 12.12 12.41
N THR A 511 6.95 11.39 12.92
CA THR A 511 8.36 11.71 12.63
C THR A 511 8.66 11.57 11.14
N ILE A 512 8.08 10.56 10.50
CA ILE A 512 8.24 10.33 9.06
C ILE A 512 7.50 11.41 8.27
N ASP A 513 6.26 11.73 8.68
CA ASP A 513 5.43 12.76 8.04
C ASP A 513 6.14 14.13 8.06
N ILE A 514 6.76 14.50 9.17
CA ILE A 514 7.53 15.75 9.29
C ILE A 514 8.71 15.79 8.30
N GLU A 515 9.45 14.70 8.13
CA GLU A 515 10.58 14.64 7.18
C GLU A 515 10.09 14.69 5.71
N ILE A 516 8.95 14.04 5.41
CA ILE A 516 8.33 14.08 4.07
C ILE A 516 7.79 15.48 3.78
N GLU A 517 7.11 16.10 4.73
CA GLU A 517 6.64 17.47 4.60
C GLU A 517 7.79 18.47 4.37
N ALA A 518 8.92 18.27 5.03
CA ALA A 518 10.09 19.08 4.81
C ALA A 518 10.58 18.99 3.35
N LEU A 519 10.60 17.78 2.77
CA LEU A 519 10.92 17.58 1.35
C LEU A 519 9.88 18.22 0.43
N ALA A 520 8.58 18.09 0.74
CA ALA A 520 7.52 18.72 -0.03
C ALA A 520 7.62 20.25 -0.01
N LYS A 521 7.97 20.86 1.14
CA LYS A 521 8.23 22.30 1.28
C LYS A 521 9.44 22.76 0.47
N LEU A 522 10.41 21.87 0.22
CA LEU A 522 11.55 22.14 -0.67
C LEU A 522 11.17 22.05 -2.16
N GLY A 523 9.99 21.55 -2.51
CA GLY A 523 9.48 21.45 -3.88
C GLY A 523 9.39 20.05 -4.44
N VAL A 524 9.68 19.01 -3.66
CA VAL A 524 9.46 17.60 -4.09
C VAL A 524 7.95 17.33 -4.18
N LYS A 525 7.51 16.83 -5.33
CA LYS A 525 6.12 16.43 -5.56
C LYS A 525 5.96 14.95 -5.20
N PHE A 526 4.83 14.59 -4.60
CA PHE A 526 4.46 13.22 -4.27
C PHE A 526 3.16 12.85 -4.97
N GLU A 527 3.23 11.82 -5.82
CA GLU A 527 2.07 11.21 -6.50
C GLU A 527 1.82 9.84 -5.86
N LEU A 528 0.80 9.78 -5.02
CA LEU A 528 0.40 8.58 -4.29
C LEU A 528 -0.56 7.73 -5.13
N ASP A 529 -0.78 6.48 -4.72
CA ASP A 529 -1.66 5.52 -5.40
C ASP A 529 -1.26 5.27 -6.87
N CYS A 530 0.02 5.48 -7.18
CA CYS A 530 0.55 5.42 -8.53
C CYS A 530 1.57 4.28 -8.68
N ILE A 531 1.16 3.16 -9.26
CA ILE A 531 2.00 1.99 -9.44
C ILE A 531 2.73 2.06 -10.79
N ILE A 532 4.00 2.44 -10.76
CA ILE A 532 4.84 2.45 -11.96
C ILE A 532 5.09 1.02 -12.42
N GLY A 533 4.90 0.79 -13.73
CA GLY A 533 4.88 -0.52 -14.36
C GLY A 533 3.46 -1.07 -14.56
N LYS A 534 2.44 -0.47 -13.92
CA LYS A 534 1.01 -0.77 -14.12
C LYS A 534 0.26 0.43 -14.71
N LEU A 535 0.29 1.56 -14.01
CA LEU A 535 -0.38 2.79 -14.46
C LEU A 535 0.44 3.50 -15.56
N PHE A 536 1.73 3.68 -15.32
CA PHE A 536 2.69 4.21 -16.28
C PHE A 536 3.92 3.30 -16.37
N THR A 537 4.44 3.10 -17.56
CA THR A 537 5.71 2.42 -17.77
C THR A 537 6.89 3.40 -17.65
N ILE A 538 8.10 2.91 -17.36
CA ILE A 538 9.31 3.76 -17.34
C ILE A 538 9.54 4.48 -18.68
N PRO A 539 9.38 3.83 -19.86
CA PRO A 539 9.46 4.54 -21.13
C PRO A 539 8.44 5.69 -21.26
N GLN A 540 7.21 5.54 -20.77
CA GLN A 540 6.22 6.62 -20.79
C GLN A 540 6.61 7.79 -19.88
N LEU A 541 7.14 7.53 -18.68
CA LEU A 541 7.67 8.58 -17.81
C LEU A 541 8.72 9.43 -18.55
N MET A 542 9.62 8.79 -19.30
CA MET A 542 10.68 9.50 -20.02
C MET A 542 10.18 10.17 -21.30
N SER A 543 9.44 9.45 -22.16
CA SER A 543 9.09 9.93 -23.50
C SER A 543 7.84 10.79 -23.55
N GLU A 544 6.82 10.48 -22.72
CA GLU A 544 5.53 11.17 -22.75
C GLU A 544 5.42 12.25 -21.66
N MET A 545 5.96 11.97 -20.45
CA MET A 545 5.88 12.88 -19.29
C MET A 545 7.11 13.77 -19.14
N GLY A 546 8.16 13.52 -19.94
CA GLY A 546 9.31 14.39 -20.10
C GLY A 546 10.31 14.36 -18.94
N TYR A 547 10.44 13.23 -18.25
CA TYR A 547 11.51 13.03 -17.26
C TYR A 547 12.84 12.70 -17.95
N ASP A 548 13.91 13.38 -17.53
CA ASP A 548 15.27 13.12 -18.02
C ASP A 548 15.86 11.83 -17.43
N THR A 549 15.43 11.45 -16.23
CA THR A 549 15.91 10.25 -15.53
C THR A 549 14.85 9.66 -14.63
N VAL A 550 14.96 8.37 -14.37
CA VAL A 550 14.10 7.63 -13.44
C VAL A 550 14.99 6.88 -12.43
N PHE A 551 14.77 7.13 -11.14
CA PHE A 551 15.41 6.39 -10.06
C PHE A 551 14.42 5.37 -9.51
N VAL A 552 14.77 4.08 -9.55
CA VAL A 552 13.90 2.98 -9.11
C VAL A 552 14.33 2.49 -7.74
N ALA A 553 13.47 2.67 -6.73
CA ALA A 553 13.71 2.26 -5.34
C ALA A 553 12.44 1.71 -4.69
N THR A 554 11.85 0.71 -5.33
CA THR A 554 10.59 0.06 -4.92
C THR A 554 10.71 -0.80 -3.66
N GLY A 555 11.92 -0.96 -3.12
CA GLY A 555 12.19 -1.79 -1.95
C GLY A 555 12.09 -3.30 -2.23
N ALA A 556 12.01 -4.09 -1.16
CA ALA A 556 11.92 -5.55 -1.19
C ALA A 556 10.73 -6.03 -0.35
N GLY A 557 9.54 -5.46 -0.63
CA GLY A 557 8.31 -5.68 0.15
C GLY A 557 7.71 -7.09 0.00
N SER A 558 8.10 -7.85 -1.03
CA SER A 558 7.53 -9.18 -1.26
C SER A 558 7.88 -10.16 -0.12
N PRO A 559 6.88 -10.81 0.52
CA PRO A 559 7.14 -11.70 1.63
C PRO A 559 7.85 -12.97 1.17
N LYS A 560 8.77 -13.47 2.00
CA LYS A 560 9.41 -14.76 1.79
C LYS A 560 8.77 -15.80 2.70
N PHE A 561 8.32 -16.88 2.09
CA PHE A 561 7.80 -18.04 2.79
C PHE A 561 8.86 -19.15 2.85
N MET A 562 8.78 -20.02 3.87
CA MET A 562 9.77 -21.05 4.13
C MET A 562 9.56 -22.31 3.27
N GLY A 563 8.38 -22.48 2.68
CA GLY A 563 8.02 -23.66 1.89
C GLY A 563 7.78 -24.91 2.74
N ILE A 564 7.32 -24.75 3.97
CA ILE A 564 7.06 -25.86 4.91
C ILE A 564 5.57 -26.22 4.98
N PRO A 565 5.23 -27.47 5.33
CA PRO A 565 3.83 -27.87 5.52
C PRO A 565 3.12 -27.01 6.56
N GLY A 566 1.88 -26.63 6.28
CA GLY A 566 1.06 -25.82 7.16
C GLY A 566 1.19 -24.30 6.98
N GLU A 567 2.13 -23.83 6.18
CA GLU A 567 2.37 -22.39 5.94
C GLU A 567 1.17 -21.68 5.27
N ALA A 568 0.32 -22.44 4.58
CA ALA A 568 -0.92 -21.93 3.98
C ALA A 568 -2.10 -21.84 4.96
N TYR A 569 -2.01 -22.36 6.17
CA TYR A 569 -3.13 -22.38 7.11
C TYR A 569 -3.49 -21.00 7.64
N ASN A 570 -4.76 -20.84 8.06
CA ASN A 570 -5.20 -19.65 8.76
C ASN A 570 -4.44 -19.47 10.07
N GLY A 571 -4.16 -18.22 10.45
CA GLY A 571 -3.30 -17.88 11.59
C GLY A 571 -1.80 -17.87 11.28
N VAL A 572 -1.36 -18.38 10.12
CA VAL A 572 0.01 -18.18 9.62
C VAL A 572 0.02 -16.93 8.75
N VAL A 573 0.79 -15.94 9.16
CA VAL A 573 0.84 -14.62 8.54
C VAL A 573 2.27 -14.25 8.18
N SER A 574 2.46 -13.42 7.16
CA SER A 574 3.75 -12.79 6.91
C SER A 574 3.98 -11.64 7.90
N ALA A 575 5.23 -11.22 8.09
CA ALA A 575 5.54 -10.06 8.92
C ALA A 575 4.96 -8.76 8.35
N ASN A 576 4.70 -8.72 7.05
CA ASN A 576 4.13 -7.54 6.38
C ASN A 576 2.60 -7.48 6.46
N GLU A 577 1.95 -8.62 6.73
CA GLU A 577 0.52 -8.72 6.91
C GLU A 577 0.07 -8.23 8.30
#